data_cfadc65eef057375f90f86a285e98859
#
_entry.id   cfadc65eef057375f90f86a285e98859
#
_cell.length_a   1.000
_cell.length_b   1.000
_cell.length_c   1.000
_cell.angle_alpha   90.00
_cell.angle_beta   90.00
_cell.angle_gamma   90.00
#
_symmetry.space_group_name_H-M   'P 1'
#
loop_
_entity.id
_entity.type
_entity.pdbx_description
1 polymer ?
#
loop_
_entity_poly.entity_id
_entity_poly.type
_entity_poly.pdbx_seq_one_letter_code
_entity_poly.pdbx_strand_id
1 'polypeptide(L)'
;LKAAAGGGGKGMRIVESADVFHEALAAAQREATNAFGDQLMLVEKYLLKPRHIEIQVFCDQLGNGVYLNERDCSIQRRHQKIIEEAPAPGMSDSLREKMGKAALECAQAIHYVGAGTVEFLLDASGDFYFMEMNTRLQVEHPVTEMITGFDLVEWQILVANGRPLPVQQTQVPLMGHAIEARIYAEDPEQEFLPQTGRLSFLATPAESDHVRIDTGVVQGDEISIYYDPMISKLIVWD
;
A
#
# COMPACT_ATOMS: atom_id res chain seq x y z
N LEU A 1 -15.39 -2.01 -15.22
CA LEU A 1 -15.76 -3.36 -14.76
C LEU A 1 -14.64 -3.93 -13.93
N LYS A 2 -14.97 -4.57 -12.80
CA LYS A 2 -14.01 -5.17 -11.86
C LYS A 2 -14.58 -6.47 -11.33
N ALA A 3 -13.80 -7.54 -11.29
CA ALA A 3 -14.23 -8.80 -10.69
C ALA A 3 -14.43 -8.63 -9.17
N ALA A 4 -15.58 -9.07 -8.62
CA ALA A 4 -15.88 -8.93 -7.18
C ALA A 4 -14.91 -9.75 -6.31
N ALA A 5 -14.50 -10.94 -6.76
CA ALA A 5 -13.50 -11.79 -6.10
C ALA A 5 -12.06 -11.50 -6.57
N GLY A 6 -11.85 -10.46 -7.38
CA GLY A 6 -10.58 -10.16 -8.02
C GLY A 6 -9.62 -9.34 -7.17
N GLY A 7 -8.33 -9.41 -7.55
CA GLY A 7 -7.25 -8.60 -6.99
C GLY A 7 -6.12 -8.43 -8.01
N GLY A 8 -5.22 -7.45 -7.77
CA GLY A 8 -4.05 -7.22 -8.62
C GLY A 8 -4.37 -6.84 -10.07
N GLY A 9 -5.53 -6.23 -10.34
CA GLY A 9 -5.92 -5.78 -11.68
C GLY A 9 -6.46 -6.86 -12.62
N LYS A 10 -6.50 -8.12 -12.22
CA LYS A 10 -7.07 -9.21 -13.04
C LYS A 10 -8.59 -9.10 -13.14
N GLY A 11 -9.15 -9.33 -14.34
CA GLY A 11 -10.58 -9.22 -14.59
C GLY A 11 -11.11 -7.78 -14.59
N MET A 12 -10.24 -6.79 -14.77
CA MET A 12 -10.64 -5.39 -14.94
C MET A 12 -10.75 -5.01 -16.42
N ARG A 13 -11.79 -4.22 -16.74
CA ARG A 13 -12.01 -3.67 -18.10
C ARG A 13 -12.50 -2.22 -17.98
N ILE A 14 -11.82 -1.33 -18.68
CA ILE A 14 -12.32 0.03 -18.92
C ILE A 14 -13.37 -0.05 -20.01
N VAL A 15 -14.52 0.61 -19.79
CA VAL A 15 -15.63 0.67 -20.72
C VAL A 15 -15.96 2.13 -20.96
N GLU A 16 -15.66 2.61 -22.16
CA GLU A 16 -15.79 4.03 -22.53
C GLU A 16 -17.18 4.40 -23.02
N SER A 17 -17.95 3.41 -23.51
CA SER A 17 -19.31 3.65 -24.01
C SER A 17 -20.23 2.46 -23.74
N ALA A 18 -21.54 2.72 -23.75
CA ALA A 18 -22.56 1.69 -23.57
C ALA A 18 -22.53 0.62 -24.69
N ASP A 19 -22.12 0.97 -25.89
CA ASP A 19 -22.14 0.08 -27.04
C ASP A 19 -21.18 -1.11 -26.88
N VAL A 20 -20.03 -0.89 -26.23
CA VAL A 20 -19.03 -1.95 -25.99
C VAL A 20 -19.20 -2.65 -24.64
N PHE A 21 -20.18 -2.23 -23.83
CA PHE A 21 -20.36 -2.72 -22.47
C PHE A 21 -20.57 -4.24 -22.40
N HIS A 22 -21.48 -4.77 -23.20
CA HIS A 22 -21.83 -6.19 -23.14
C HIS A 22 -20.68 -7.11 -23.56
N GLU A 23 -19.92 -6.72 -24.57
CA GLU A 23 -18.74 -7.46 -25.01
C GLU A 23 -17.64 -7.44 -23.94
N ALA A 24 -17.36 -6.26 -23.39
CA ALA A 24 -16.39 -6.07 -22.31
C ALA A 24 -16.79 -6.86 -21.05
N LEU A 25 -18.08 -6.86 -20.69
CA LEU A 25 -18.60 -7.62 -19.55
C LEU A 25 -18.40 -9.12 -19.75
N ALA A 26 -18.78 -9.67 -20.91
CA ALA A 26 -18.61 -11.09 -21.19
C ALA A 26 -17.13 -11.52 -21.18
N ALA A 27 -16.24 -10.66 -21.67
CA ALA A 27 -14.80 -10.91 -21.62
C ALA A 27 -14.26 -10.89 -20.20
N ALA A 28 -14.66 -9.90 -19.39
CA ALA A 28 -14.24 -9.79 -18.00
C ALA A 28 -14.78 -10.95 -17.14
N GLN A 29 -16.03 -11.38 -17.35
CA GLN A 29 -16.61 -12.53 -16.64
C GLN A 29 -15.87 -13.84 -16.95
N ARG A 30 -15.49 -14.08 -18.21
CA ARG A 30 -14.69 -15.27 -18.57
C ARG A 30 -13.32 -15.25 -17.86
N GLU A 31 -12.65 -14.10 -17.84
CA GLU A 31 -11.37 -13.94 -17.16
C GLU A 31 -11.50 -14.16 -15.66
N ALA A 32 -12.52 -13.56 -15.03
CA ALA A 32 -12.79 -13.68 -13.61
C ALA A 32 -13.11 -15.13 -13.21
N THR A 33 -13.93 -15.83 -13.99
CA THR A 33 -14.25 -17.25 -13.77
C THR A 33 -12.99 -18.10 -13.84
N ASN A 34 -12.12 -17.88 -14.81
CA ASN A 34 -10.88 -18.65 -14.96
C ASN A 34 -9.86 -18.37 -13.85
N ALA A 35 -9.78 -17.10 -13.38
CA ALA A 35 -8.79 -16.70 -12.40
C ALA A 35 -9.25 -16.90 -10.94
N PHE A 36 -10.55 -16.75 -10.66
CA PHE A 36 -11.08 -16.69 -9.30
C PHE A 36 -12.24 -17.67 -9.05
N GLY A 37 -12.77 -18.34 -10.08
CA GLY A 37 -13.92 -19.24 -9.96
C GLY A 37 -15.27 -18.50 -9.77
N ASP A 38 -15.29 -17.18 -9.91
CA ASP A 38 -16.48 -16.33 -9.74
C ASP A 38 -16.62 -15.36 -10.92
N GLN A 39 -17.86 -15.20 -11.42
CA GLN A 39 -18.17 -14.31 -12.54
C GLN A 39 -18.83 -12.99 -12.10
N LEU A 40 -19.02 -12.76 -10.80
CA LEU A 40 -19.65 -11.55 -10.30
C LEU A 40 -18.77 -10.33 -10.61
N MET A 41 -19.39 -9.32 -11.25
CA MET A 41 -18.70 -8.10 -11.66
C MET A 41 -19.30 -6.88 -10.96
N LEU A 42 -18.42 -5.97 -10.55
CA LEU A 42 -18.77 -4.64 -10.09
C LEU A 42 -18.60 -3.63 -11.23
N VAL A 43 -19.44 -2.60 -11.24
CA VAL A 43 -19.30 -1.44 -12.12
C VAL A 43 -18.90 -0.26 -11.25
N GLU A 44 -17.71 0.29 -11.51
CA GLU A 44 -17.16 1.40 -10.74
C GLU A 44 -16.88 2.59 -11.68
N LYS A 45 -16.89 3.81 -11.12
CA LYS A 45 -16.44 5.01 -11.82
C LYS A 45 -14.95 4.88 -12.13
N TYR A 46 -14.57 5.07 -13.37
CA TYR A 46 -13.17 5.12 -13.77
C TYR A 46 -12.62 6.54 -13.61
N LEU A 47 -11.53 6.67 -12.86
CA LEU A 47 -10.85 7.94 -12.63
C LEU A 47 -9.64 8.07 -13.56
N LEU A 48 -9.54 9.22 -14.23
CA LEU A 48 -8.40 9.52 -15.09
C LEU A 48 -7.24 10.05 -14.23
N LYS A 49 -6.11 9.36 -14.26
CA LYS A 49 -4.87 9.76 -13.59
C LYS A 49 -5.05 10.10 -12.10
N PRO A 50 -5.74 9.27 -11.30
CA PRO A 50 -5.83 9.50 -9.87
C PRO A 50 -4.47 9.31 -9.21
N ARG A 51 -4.29 9.94 -8.04
CA ARG A 51 -3.22 9.57 -7.11
C ARG A 51 -3.69 8.40 -6.25
N HIS A 52 -2.78 7.49 -5.95
CA HIS A 52 -3.00 6.41 -5.00
C HIS A 52 -2.53 6.87 -3.63
N ILE A 53 -3.48 7.29 -2.81
CA ILE A 53 -3.22 7.75 -1.44
C ILE A 53 -3.76 6.70 -0.47
N GLU A 54 -2.98 6.38 0.53
CA GLU A 54 -3.37 5.40 1.53
C GLU A 54 -3.16 5.94 2.94
N ILE A 55 -4.03 5.53 3.85
CA ILE A 55 -4.00 5.95 5.25
C ILE A 55 -3.66 4.76 6.12
N GLN A 56 -2.57 4.86 6.87
CA GLN A 56 -2.25 3.90 7.91
C GLN A 56 -3.21 4.06 9.07
N VAL A 57 -3.95 3.02 9.40
CA VAL A 57 -4.78 2.96 10.61
C VAL A 57 -4.19 1.94 11.60
N PHE A 58 -4.43 2.19 12.88
CA PHE A 58 -4.11 1.24 13.93
C PHE A 58 -5.21 1.22 14.97
N CYS A 59 -5.74 0.04 15.30
CA CYS A 59 -6.84 -0.13 16.24
C CYS A 59 -6.47 -1.15 17.33
N ASP A 60 -6.99 -0.96 18.55
CA ASP A 60 -6.82 -1.90 19.66
C ASP A 60 -8.08 -2.70 19.96
N GLN A 61 -7.96 -3.67 20.87
CA GLN A 61 -9.08 -4.53 21.29
C GLN A 61 -10.10 -3.80 22.18
N LEU A 62 -9.81 -2.57 22.60
CA LEU A 62 -10.67 -1.76 23.47
C LEU A 62 -11.57 -0.81 22.68
N GLY A 63 -11.45 -0.83 21.34
CA GLY A 63 -12.21 0.04 20.44
C GLY A 63 -11.56 1.38 20.16
N ASN A 64 -10.32 1.62 20.64
CA ASN A 64 -9.58 2.81 20.27
C ASN A 64 -8.94 2.61 18.90
N GLY A 65 -8.78 3.70 18.16
CA GLY A 65 -8.11 3.70 16.88
C GLY A 65 -7.51 5.05 16.55
N VAL A 66 -6.41 5.04 15.80
CA VAL A 66 -5.74 6.22 15.27
C VAL A 66 -5.43 6.04 13.79
N TYR A 67 -5.33 7.14 13.06
CA TYR A 67 -4.71 7.17 11.75
C TYR A 67 -3.33 7.86 11.84
N LEU A 68 -2.35 7.32 11.13
CA LEU A 68 -0.93 7.70 11.23
C LEU A 68 -0.46 8.41 9.94
N ASN A 69 -1.20 9.43 9.56
CA ASN A 69 -1.00 10.20 8.32
C ASN A 69 -1.19 9.34 7.05
N GLU A 70 -0.82 9.92 5.91
CA GLU A 70 -0.97 9.29 4.60
C GLU A 70 0.37 8.98 3.96
N ARG A 71 0.32 8.06 3.00
CA ARG A 71 1.39 7.78 2.03
C ARG A 71 0.88 7.99 0.61
N ASP A 72 1.73 8.47 -0.28
CA ASP A 72 1.50 8.45 -1.73
C ASP A 72 2.22 7.25 -2.33
N CYS A 73 1.47 6.39 -2.97
CA CYS A 73 1.96 5.20 -3.65
C CYS A 73 1.63 5.22 -5.15
N SER A 74 1.57 6.40 -5.75
CA SER A 74 1.17 6.57 -7.16
C SER A 74 2.23 6.11 -8.15
N ILE A 75 3.51 6.02 -7.74
CA ILE A 75 4.59 5.53 -8.62
C ILE A 75 4.58 4.02 -8.62
N GLN A 76 3.96 3.47 -9.65
CA GLN A 76 3.72 2.04 -9.79
C GLN A 76 4.12 1.55 -11.18
N ARG A 77 4.46 0.26 -11.27
CA ARG A 77 4.63 -0.45 -12.53
C ARG A 77 3.68 -1.64 -12.58
N ARG A 78 2.76 -1.66 -13.55
CA ARG A 78 1.75 -2.73 -13.70
C ARG A 78 0.98 -3.02 -12.39
N HIS A 79 0.56 -1.95 -11.69
CA HIS A 79 -0.11 -1.98 -10.38
C HIS A 79 0.77 -2.43 -9.19
N GLN A 80 2.07 -2.58 -9.39
CA GLN A 80 3.02 -2.83 -8.31
C GLN A 80 3.62 -1.51 -7.85
N LYS A 81 3.51 -1.21 -6.56
CA LYS A 81 4.15 -0.05 -5.93
C LYS A 81 5.68 -0.18 -6.04
N ILE A 82 6.37 0.90 -6.39
CA ILE A 82 7.83 0.94 -6.57
C ILE A 82 8.46 2.00 -5.69
N ILE A 83 7.83 3.19 -5.62
CA ILE A 83 8.23 4.29 -4.77
C ILE A 83 7.03 4.69 -3.93
N GLU A 84 7.25 4.84 -2.65
CA GLU A 84 6.27 5.33 -1.68
C GLU A 84 6.85 6.53 -0.94
N GLU A 85 6.01 7.51 -0.63
CA GLU A 85 6.44 8.68 0.13
C GLU A 85 5.40 9.12 1.16
N ALA A 86 5.89 9.67 2.26
CA ALA A 86 5.07 10.23 3.33
C ALA A 86 5.72 11.51 3.88
N PRO A 87 4.93 12.58 4.13
CA PRO A 87 3.53 12.72 3.73
C PRO A 87 3.36 12.86 2.21
N ALA A 88 2.14 12.68 1.70
CA ALA A 88 1.84 12.83 0.28
C ALA A 88 2.04 14.29 -0.17
N PRO A 89 2.77 14.56 -1.27
CA PRO A 89 3.03 15.91 -1.74
C PRO A 89 1.74 16.70 -2.01
N GLY A 90 1.72 17.96 -1.56
CA GLY A 90 0.60 18.87 -1.79
C GLY A 90 -0.69 18.50 -1.06
N MET A 91 -0.65 17.59 -0.10
CA MET A 91 -1.77 17.27 0.77
C MET A 91 -2.01 18.42 1.77
N SER A 92 -3.22 18.96 1.80
CA SER A 92 -3.59 19.92 2.84
C SER A 92 -3.96 19.21 4.14
N ASP A 93 -3.77 19.91 5.28
CA ASP A 93 -4.12 19.34 6.59
C ASP A 93 -5.60 18.97 6.69
N SER A 94 -6.49 19.78 6.08
CA SER A 94 -7.92 19.50 6.06
C SER A 94 -8.27 18.26 5.24
N LEU A 95 -7.58 18.01 4.12
CA LEU A 95 -7.79 16.81 3.31
C LEU A 95 -7.23 15.57 4.02
N ARG A 96 -6.05 15.69 4.62
CA ARG A 96 -5.44 14.65 5.46
C ARG A 96 -6.38 14.22 6.58
N GLU A 97 -6.92 15.19 7.31
CA GLU A 97 -7.86 14.92 8.40
C GLU A 97 -9.14 14.25 7.89
N LYS A 98 -9.69 14.73 6.78
CA LYS A 98 -10.92 14.16 6.18
C LYS A 98 -10.70 12.71 5.73
N MET A 99 -9.59 12.43 5.05
CA MET A 99 -9.24 11.07 4.62
C MET A 99 -8.89 10.16 5.81
N GLY A 100 -8.15 10.69 6.79
CA GLY A 100 -7.82 9.96 8.02
C GLY A 100 -9.05 9.53 8.81
N LYS A 101 -10.02 10.43 8.99
CA LYS A 101 -11.31 10.11 9.65
C LYS A 101 -12.08 9.04 8.87
N ALA A 102 -12.19 9.19 7.54
CA ALA A 102 -12.87 8.21 6.70
C ALA A 102 -12.21 6.82 6.79
N ALA A 103 -10.88 6.76 6.81
CA ALA A 103 -10.15 5.50 6.97
C ALA A 103 -10.39 4.85 8.33
N LEU A 104 -10.40 5.66 9.39
CA LEU A 104 -10.66 5.17 10.73
C LEU A 104 -12.10 4.67 10.89
N GLU A 105 -13.08 5.38 10.31
CA GLU A 105 -14.48 4.94 10.26
C GLU A 105 -14.63 3.60 9.52
N CYS A 106 -13.92 3.39 8.41
CA CYS A 106 -13.90 2.09 7.71
C CYS A 106 -13.39 0.97 8.62
N ALA A 107 -12.28 1.19 9.33
CA ALA A 107 -11.72 0.20 10.25
C ALA A 107 -12.66 -0.10 11.43
N GLN A 108 -13.25 0.94 12.02
CA GLN A 108 -14.19 0.81 13.14
C GLN A 108 -15.49 0.08 12.75
N ALA A 109 -15.99 0.31 11.52
CA ALA A 109 -17.21 -0.35 11.03
C ALA A 109 -17.11 -1.87 10.98
N ILE A 110 -15.89 -2.41 10.87
CA ILE A 110 -15.62 -3.85 10.85
C ILE A 110 -14.98 -4.35 12.15
N HIS A 111 -14.93 -3.50 13.19
CA HIS A 111 -14.26 -3.81 14.46
C HIS A 111 -12.83 -4.29 14.29
N TYR A 112 -12.09 -3.62 13.38
CA TYR A 112 -10.72 -4.00 13.05
C TYR A 112 -9.79 -3.84 14.25
N VAL A 113 -8.82 -4.75 14.39
CA VAL A 113 -7.76 -4.72 15.42
C VAL A 113 -6.41 -4.95 14.77
N GLY A 114 -5.42 -4.15 15.13
CA GLY A 114 -4.06 -4.19 14.60
C GLY A 114 -3.75 -3.11 13.57
N ALA A 115 -2.62 -3.29 12.89
CA ALA A 115 -2.19 -2.43 11.79
C ALA A 115 -3.00 -2.72 10.52
N GLY A 116 -3.59 -1.71 9.94
CA GLY A 116 -4.30 -1.81 8.66
C GLY A 116 -4.07 -0.56 7.81
N THR A 117 -4.37 -0.67 6.54
CA THR A 117 -4.24 0.46 5.61
C THR A 117 -5.49 0.56 4.76
N VAL A 118 -6.06 1.76 4.69
CA VAL A 118 -7.19 2.05 3.80
C VAL A 118 -6.68 2.80 2.60
N GLU A 119 -6.86 2.23 1.43
CA GLU A 119 -6.40 2.77 0.14
C GLU A 119 -7.51 3.56 -0.54
N PHE A 120 -7.14 4.72 -1.09
CA PHE A 120 -8.02 5.64 -1.79
C PHE A 120 -7.43 6.06 -3.14
N LEU A 121 -8.32 6.37 -4.06
CA LEU A 121 -7.99 7.10 -5.28
C LEU A 121 -8.36 8.57 -5.07
N LEU A 122 -7.38 9.46 -5.11
CA LEU A 122 -7.55 10.91 -5.01
C LEU A 122 -7.50 11.52 -6.41
N ASP A 123 -8.55 12.21 -6.81
CA ASP A 123 -8.58 12.90 -8.09
C ASP A 123 -8.02 14.33 -8.02
N ALA A 124 -7.90 14.98 -9.17
CA ALA A 124 -7.36 16.34 -9.28
C ALA A 124 -8.27 17.41 -8.66
N SER A 125 -9.55 17.13 -8.42
CA SER A 125 -10.50 18.04 -7.75
C SER A 125 -10.36 18.02 -6.23
N GLY A 126 -9.66 17.02 -5.68
CA GLY A 126 -9.56 16.78 -4.25
C GLY A 126 -10.65 15.83 -3.72
N ASP A 127 -11.46 15.26 -4.60
CA ASP A 127 -12.37 14.20 -4.23
C ASP A 127 -11.61 12.88 -4.11
N PHE A 128 -11.94 12.08 -3.11
CA PHE A 128 -11.31 10.78 -2.91
C PHE A 128 -12.35 9.67 -2.83
N TYR A 129 -11.95 8.50 -3.29
CA TYR A 129 -12.81 7.32 -3.43
C TYR A 129 -12.13 6.13 -2.78
N PHE A 130 -12.88 5.41 -1.94
CA PHE A 130 -12.41 4.17 -1.33
C PHE A 130 -12.08 3.14 -2.42
N MET A 131 -10.93 2.48 -2.28
CA MET A 131 -10.51 1.41 -3.17
C MET A 131 -10.55 0.06 -2.46
N GLU A 132 -9.78 -0.09 -1.39
CA GLU A 132 -9.75 -1.31 -0.58
C GLU A 132 -9.17 -1.05 0.81
N MET A 133 -9.30 -2.03 1.70
CA MET A 133 -8.59 -2.06 2.98
C MET A 133 -7.67 -3.27 3.03
N ASN A 134 -6.40 -3.03 3.29
CA ASN A 134 -5.42 -4.08 3.57
C ASN A 134 -5.39 -4.35 5.08
N THR A 135 -5.84 -5.55 5.47
CA THR A 135 -5.95 -5.96 6.88
C THR A 135 -4.65 -6.60 7.40
N ARG A 136 -3.55 -5.92 7.19
CA ARG A 136 -2.19 -6.30 7.57
C ARG A 136 -1.27 -5.11 7.59
N LEU A 137 -0.09 -5.28 8.18
CA LEU A 137 1.01 -4.35 7.97
C LEU A 137 1.47 -4.42 6.51
N GLN A 138 1.74 -3.28 5.90
CA GLN A 138 2.18 -3.21 4.51
C GLN A 138 3.70 -3.06 4.39
N VAL A 139 4.23 -3.34 3.19
CA VAL A 139 5.67 -3.23 2.87
C VAL A 139 6.17 -1.82 3.15
N GLU A 140 5.40 -0.81 2.78
CA GLU A 140 5.69 0.62 2.82
C GLU A 140 5.46 1.29 4.20
N HIS A 141 5.21 0.51 5.27
CA HIS A 141 5.06 1.07 6.62
C HIS A 141 6.27 1.89 7.11
N PRO A 142 7.51 1.63 6.66
CA PRO A 142 8.67 2.38 7.15
C PRO A 142 8.59 3.89 6.92
N VAL A 143 8.00 4.36 5.80
CA VAL A 143 7.88 5.81 5.60
C VAL A 143 6.94 6.45 6.63
N THR A 144 5.91 5.72 7.11
CA THR A 144 5.07 6.18 8.21
C THR A 144 5.84 6.17 9.53
N GLU A 145 6.64 5.15 9.80
CA GLU A 145 7.48 5.08 11.01
C GLU A 145 8.48 6.23 11.05
N MET A 146 9.12 6.56 9.93
CA MET A 146 10.09 7.66 9.85
C MET A 146 9.46 9.03 10.12
N ILE A 147 8.25 9.31 9.63
CA ILE A 147 7.60 10.61 9.85
C ILE A 147 6.86 10.71 11.18
N THR A 148 6.67 9.59 11.90
CA THR A 148 5.96 9.58 13.21
C THR A 148 6.86 9.23 14.36
N GLY A 149 7.98 8.57 14.14
CA GLY A 149 8.87 8.05 15.18
C GLY A 149 8.29 6.84 15.93
N PHE A 150 7.23 6.21 15.42
CA PHE A 150 6.61 5.04 16.03
C PHE A 150 7.12 3.74 15.41
N ASP A 151 7.19 2.68 16.20
CA ASP A 151 7.45 1.30 15.75
C ASP A 151 6.11 0.55 15.63
N LEU A 152 5.65 0.34 14.41
CA LEU A 152 4.35 -0.30 14.16
C LEU A 152 4.39 -1.81 14.43
N VAL A 153 5.54 -2.43 14.35
CA VAL A 153 5.72 -3.85 14.69
C VAL A 153 5.64 -4.04 16.22
N GLU A 154 6.28 -3.16 16.99
CA GLU A 154 6.10 -3.13 18.44
C GLU A 154 4.63 -2.94 18.81
N TRP A 155 3.93 -2.01 18.17
CA TRP A 155 2.51 -1.78 18.43
C TRP A 155 1.65 -3.01 18.12
N GLN A 156 1.95 -3.78 17.06
CA GLN A 156 1.26 -5.03 16.80
C GLN A 156 1.42 -6.02 17.95
N ILE A 157 2.62 -6.13 18.52
CA ILE A 157 2.90 -7.01 19.66
C ILE A 157 2.17 -6.51 20.92
N LEU A 158 2.19 -5.22 21.20
CA LEU A 158 1.49 -4.62 22.35
C LEU A 158 -0.01 -4.87 22.28
N VAL A 159 -0.65 -4.57 21.13
CA VAL A 159 -2.09 -4.75 20.93
C VAL A 159 -2.48 -6.23 20.97
N ALA A 160 -1.68 -7.13 20.39
CA ALA A 160 -1.91 -8.57 20.48
C ALA A 160 -1.87 -9.09 21.92
N ASN A 161 -1.09 -8.43 22.79
CA ASN A 161 -1.05 -8.72 24.24
C ASN A 161 -2.17 -8.00 25.04
N GLY A 162 -3.17 -7.44 24.36
CA GLY A 162 -4.32 -6.77 25.00
C GLY A 162 -4.01 -5.39 25.58
N ARG A 163 -2.88 -4.77 25.20
CA ARG A 163 -2.55 -3.41 25.61
C ARG A 163 -3.32 -2.40 24.78
N PRO A 164 -3.73 -1.25 25.37
CA PRO A 164 -4.28 -0.14 24.60
C PRO A 164 -3.20 0.45 23.67
N LEU A 165 -3.67 1.21 22.68
CA LEU A 165 -2.78 2.04 21.87
C LEU A 165 -1.97 2.98 22.76
N PRO A 166 -0.67 3.18 22.45
CA PRO A 166 0.21 4.01 23.30
C PRO A 166 -0.05 5.51 23.14
N VAL A 167 -0.80 5.93 22.14
CA VAL A 167 -1.08 7.33 21.82
C VAL A 167 -2.55 7.57 21.48
N GLN A 168 -2.99 8.81 21.66
CA GLN A 168 -4.24 9.33 21.13
C GLN A 168 -4.01 10.04 19.78
N GLN A 169 -5.06 10.25 18.99
CA GLN A 169 -4.94 10.91 17.67
C GLN A 169 -4.22 12.26 17.73
N THR A 170 -4.46 13.06 18.76
CA THR A 170 -3.83 14.38 18.93
C THR A 170 -2.33 14.33 19.25
N GLN A 171 -1.81 13.16 19.52
CA GLN A 171 -0.40 12.92 19.82
C GLN A 171 0.37 12.33 18.63
N VAL A 172 -0.30 12.06 17.53
CA VAL A 172 0.34 11.58 16.29
C VAL A 172 1.10 12.72 15.65
N PRO A 173 2.44 12.64 15.58
CA PRO A 173 3.24 13.70 14.96
C PRO A 173 3.26 13.56 13.42
N LEU A 174 3.77 14.61 12.79
CA LEU A 174 4.17 14.62 11.40
C LEU A 174 5.51 15.37 11.31
N MET A 175 6.58 14.63 11.08
CA MET A 175 7.96 15.15 11.14
C MET A 175 8.69 14.82 9.84
N GLY A 176 9.18 15.85 9.16
CA GLY A 176 9.98 15.68 7.95
C GLY A 176 9.22 15.02 6.79
N HIS A 177 9.98 14.35 5.93
CA HIS A 177 9.49 13.69 4.73
C HIS A 177 10.31 12.42 4.49
N ALA A 178 9.65 11.29 4.24
CA ALA A 178 10.30 10.02 3.97
C ALA A 178 9.93 9.48 2.60
N ILE A 179 10.90 8.87 1.92
CA ILE A 179 10.70 8.19 0.64
C ILE A 179 11.28 6.77 0.77
N GLU A 180 10.49 5.78 0.35
CA GLU A 180 10.92 4.39 0.22
C GLU A 180 11.04 4.02 -1.25
N ALA A 181 12.10 3.29 -1.60
CA ALA A 181 12.26 2.64 -2.91
C ALA A 181 12.40 1.14 -2.70
N ARG A 182 11.61 0.35 -3.43
CA ARG A 182 11.71 -1.11 -3.46
C ARG A 182 12.78 -1.53 -4.46
N ILE A 183 13.70 -2.38 -4.02
CA ILE A 183 14.78 -2.92 -4.86
C ILE A 183 14.44 -4.36 -5.21
N TYR A 184 14.34 -4.64 -6.51
CA TYR A 184 13.94 -5.93 -7.05
C TYR A 184 15.05 -6.61 -7.85
N ALA A 185 15.11 -7.95 -7.76
CA ALA A 185 15.88 -8.78 -8.66
C ALA A 185 15.13 -8.96 -9.99
N GLU A 186 15.18 -7.96 -10.85
CA GLU A 186 14.47 -7.90 -12.14
C GLU A 186 15.39 -7.39 -13.24
N ASP A 187 15.13 -7.81 -14.47
CA ASP A 187 15.88 -7.37 -15.65
C ASP A 187 15.10 -6.29 -16.43
N PRO A 188 15.51 -5.01 -16.37
CA PRO A 188 14.86 -3.93 -17.10
C PRO A 188 14.90 -4.09 -18.63
N GLU A 189 15.90 -4.76 -19.18
CA GLU A 189 16.05 -4.98 -20.63
C GLU A 189 15.07 -6.05 -21.13
N GLN A 190 14.61 -6.92 -20.23
CA GLN A 190 13.60 -7.96 -20.50
C GLN A 190 12.25 -7.61 -19.86
N GLU A 191 11.79 -6.39 -19.99
CA GLU A 191 10.52 -5.90 -19.47
C GLU A 191 10.34 -6.15 -17.96
N PHE A 192 11.43 -6.09 -17.19
CA PHE A 192 11.44 -6.33 -15.74
C PHE A 192 11.01 -7.75 -15.35
N LEU A 193 11.38 -8.74 -16.14
CA LEU A 193 11.20 -10.13 -15.74
C LEU A 193 11.97 -10.43 -14.46
N PRO A 194 11.35 -11.11 -13.48
CA PRO A 194 12.05 -11.57 -12.28
C PRO A 194 13.27 -12.41 -12.63
N GLN A 195 14.37 -12.14 -11.96
CA GLN A 195 15.63 -12.88 -12.12
C GLN A 195 15.94 -13.69 -10.88
N THR A 196 16.55 -14.85 -11.09
CA THR A 196 17.03 -15.72 -10.03
C THR A 196 18.54 -15.85 -10.11
N GLY A 197 19.17 -16.27 -9.03
CA GLY A 197 20.60 -16.50 -8.98
C GLY A 197 21.24 -16.00 -7.71
N ARG A 198 22.57 -16.09 -7.67
CA ARG A 198 23.36 -15.73 -6.48
C ARG A 198 23.70 -14.24 -6.49
N LEU A 199 23.49 -13.58 -5.34
CA LEU A 199 23.95 -12.22 -5.07
C LEU A 199 25.48 -12.22 -4.88
N SER A 200 26.23 -12.20 -5.98
CA SER A 200 27.69 -12.24 -5.94
C SER A 200 28.32 -11.00 -5.31
N PHE A 201 27.61 -9.86 -5.41
CA PHE A 201 27.95 -8.60 -4.77
C PHE A 201 26.67 -7.91 -4.30
N LEU A 202 26.67 -7.47 -3.04
CA LEU A 202 25.61 -6.65 -2.45
C LEU A 202 26.26 -5.66 -1.48
N ALA A 203 26.14 -4.36 -1.78
CA ALA A 203 26.56 -3.29 -0.89
C ALA A 203 25.44 -2.28 -0.78
N THR A 204 25.03 -2.01 0.45
CA THR A 204 24.03 -1.00 0.78
C THR A 204 24.69 0.29 1.25
N PRO A 205 24.02 1.45 1.17
CA PRO A 205 24.46 2.64 1.88
C PRO A 205 24.61 2.37 3.38
N ALA A 206 25.43 3.16 4.06
CA ALA A 206 25.48 3.10 5.51
C ALA A 206 24.15 3.58 6.12
N GLU A 207 23.63 2.84 7.07
CA GLU A 207 22.45 3.26 7.84
C GLU A 207 22.78 4.44 8.76
N SER A 208 21.78 5.29 8.98
CA SER A 208 21.85 6.46 9.87
C SER A 208 20.44 6.83 10.33
N ASP A 209 20.29 7.89 11.08
CA ASP A 209 18.97 8.43 11.44
C ASP A 209 18.14 8.85 10.21
N HIS A 210 18.79 9.08 9.07
CA HIS A 210 18.18 9.51 7.82
C HIS A 210 18.11 8.41 6.74
N VAL A 211 18.77 7.27 6.95
CA VAL A 211 18.84 6.17 5.98
C VAL A 211 18.61 4.84 6.66
N ARG A 212 17.56 4.16 6.26
CA ARG A 212 17.20 2.82 6.74
C ARG A 212 17.19 1.83 5.57
N ILE A 213 17.67 0.61 5.82
CA ILE A 213 17.66 -0.49 4.86
C ILE A 213 16.93 -1.68 5.48
N ASP A 214 15.79 -2.03 4.90
CA ASP A 214 15.10 -3.26 5.28
C ASP A 214 15.42 -4.33 4.22
N THR A 215 16.09 -5.40 4.61
CA THR A 215 16.47 -6.49 3.71
C THR A 215 16.36 -7.84 4.39
N GLY A 216 15.97 -8.86 3.63
CA GLY A 216 15.94 -10.26 4.06
C GLY A 216 17.09 -11.09 3.49
N VAL A 217 18.03 -10.47 2.76
CA VAL A 217 19.14 -11.16 2.09
C VAL A 217 20.48 -10.51 2.40
N VAL A 218 21.53 -11.28 2.26
CA VAL A 218 22.92 -10.82 2.37
C VAL A 218 23.73 -11.22 1.12
N GLN A 219 24.91 -10.64 0.97
CA GLN A 219 25.81 -11.06 -0.11
C GLN A 219 26.11 -12.55 -0.03
N GLY A 220 25.94 -13.24 -1.14
CA GLY A 220 26.13 -14.69 -1.25
C GLY A 220 24.85 -15.49 -1.23
N ASP A 221 23.73 -14.91 -0.81
CA ASP A 221 22.42 -15.57 -0.85
C ASP A 221 21.94 -15.81 -2.28
N GLU A 222 20.99 -16.74 -2.41
CA GLU A 222 20.37 -17.09 -3.69
C GLU A 222 18.93 -16.55 -3.75
N ILE A 223 18.62 -15.78 -4.78
CA ILE A 223 17.25 -15.39 -5.11
C ILE A 223 16.59 -16.54 -5.85
N SER A 224 15.51 -17.07 -5.28
CA SER A 224 14.80 -18.22 -5.80
C SER A 224 13.50 -17.85 -6.52
N ILE A 225 12.91 -18.81 -7.22
CA ILE A 225 11.59 -18.67 -7.87
C ILE A 225 10.42 -18.78 -6.88
N TYR A 226 10.66 -19.12 -5.62
CA TYR A 226 9.61 -19.45 -4.64
C TYR A 226 9.10 -18.23 -3.85
N TYR A 227 9.81 -17.11 -3.92
CA TYR A 227 9.49 -15.90 -3.19
C TYR A 227 9.43 -14.69 -4.12
N ASP A 228 8.90 -13.58 -3.61
CA ASP A 228 8.90 -12.29 -4.29
C ASP A 228 10.34 -11.88 -4.63
N PRO A 229 10.61 -11.33 -5.84
CA PRO A 229 11.94 -10.90 -6.23
C PRO A 229 12.43 -9.64 -5.51
N MET A 230 11.66 -9.04 -4.62
CA MET A 230 12.10 -7.89 -3.81
C MET A 230 13.19 -8.33 -2.85
N ILE A 231 14.37 -7.72 -2.99
CA ILE A 231 15.56 -8.04 -2.19
C ILE A 231 15.77 -7.08 -1.02
N SER A 232 15.34 -5.84 -1.17
CA SER A 232 15.43 -4.84 -0.10
C SER A 232 14.51 -3.65 -0.35
N LYS A 233 14.38 -2.82 0.69
CA LYS A 233 13.81 -1.48 0.64
C LYS A 233 14.87 -0.50 1.10
N LEU A 234 15.02 0.60 0.39
CA LEU A 234 15.82 1.74 0.81
C LEU A 234 14.87 2.85 1.22
N ILE A 235 14.98 3.30 2.45
CA ILE A 235 14.15 4.37 3.01
C ILE A 235 15.07 5.53 3.37
N VAL A 236 14.69 6.73 2.94
CA VAL A 236 15.38 7.97 3.31
C VAL A 236 14.39 8.94 3.96
N TRP A 237 14.88 9.73 4.93
CA TRP A 237 14.07 10.69 5.67
C TRP A 237 14.89 11.96 5.95
N ASP A 238 14.21 13.15 5.87
CA ASP A 238 14.77 14.45 6.23
C ASP A 238 13.68 15.45 6.66
#